data_71d0951103fa2c42e876180604985c4d
#
_entry.id   71d0951103fa2c42e876180604985c4d
#
_cell.length_a   1.000
_cell.length_b   1.000
_cell.length_c   1.000
_cell.angle_alpha   90.00
_cell.angle_beta   90.00
_cell.angle_gamma   90.00
#
_symmetry.space_group_name_H-M   'P 1'
#
loop_
_entity.id
_entity.type
_entity.pdbx_description
1 polymer ?
#
loop_
_entity_poly.entity_id
_entity_poly.type
_entity_poly.pdbx_seq_one_letter_code
_entity_poly.pdbx_strand_id
1 'polypeptide(L)'
;MHRNLFIFFLQPWPNFKVLSPSEYYKRLDKRFSLKDLINGIGDYKSIFPKYFNEYNIFLSCHYWDSRFPKLFELNEVDKNFFQTMGDITCDINGSIPSTSKSTTLKKPYYKFRNTDIMAVDNLPSALPEESSVHFSKVLTSLLPSILNSLNKESIEEFYISKKGYLNFR
;
A
#
# COMPACT_ATOMS: atom_id res chain seq x y z
N MET A 1 1.00 -12.94 12.09
CA MET A 1 2.19 -12.98 11.21
C MET A 1 2.33 -11.60 10.60
N HIS A 2 3.34 -10.83 11.03
CA HIS A 2 3.50 -9.43 10.60
C HIS A 2 3.92 -9.39 9.13
N ARG A 3 3.04 -8.92 8.25
CA ARG A 3 3.41 -8.62 6.86
C ARG A 3 4.09 -7.24 6.85
N ASN A 4 5.39 -7.23 7.12
CA ASN A 4 6.22 -6.09 6.76
C ASN A 4 6.56 -6.23 5.28
N LEU A 5 5.92 -5.45 4.44
CA LEU A 5 6.34 -5.30 3.05
C LEU A 5 7.59 -4.41 3.05
N PHE A 6 8.77 -5.04 3.07
CA PHE A 6 10.03 -4.32 2.94
C PHE A 6 10.34 -4.09 1.48
N ILE A 7 10.57 -2.83 1.12
CA ILE A 7 11.18 -2.48 -0.15
C ILE A 7 12.69 -2.45 0.07
N PHE A 8 13.40 -3.36 -0.60
CA PHE A 8 14.85 -3.33 -0.65
C PHE A 8 15.27 -2.45 -1.83
N PHE A 9 15.96 -1.35 -1.54
CA PHE A 9 16.74 -0.62 -2.51
C PHE A 9 18.22 -0.83 -2.22
N LEU A 10 18.96 -1.19 -3.28
CA LEU A 10 20.41 -1.28 -3.25
C LEU A 10 21.02 0.09 -2.94
N GLN A 11 21.89 0.15 -1.92
CA GLN A 11 22.67 1.29 -1.49
C GLN A 11 23.45 1.96 -2.64
N PRO A 12 23.72 3.30 -2.60
CA PRO A 12 23.65 4.20 -1.45
C PRO A 12 22.77 5.46 -1.69
N TRP A 13 21.61 5.55 -1.07
CA TRP A 13 20.84 6.79 -1.01
C TRP A 13 21.04 7.41 0.38
N PRO A 14 21.59 8.63 0.50
CA PRO A 14 22.02 9.17 1.78
C PRO A 14 20.88 9.56 2.75
N ASN A 15 19.64 9.71 2.30
CA ASN A 15 18.51 10.15 3.14
C ASN A 15 17.23 9.34 2.87
N PHE A 16 17.23 8.10 3.34
CA PHE A 16 16.12 7.19 3.18
C PHE A 16 15.43 6.92 4.52
N LYS A 17 14.09 7.04 4.58
CA LYS A 17 13.29 6.74 5.75
C LYS A 17 12.13 5.81 5.39
N VAL A 18 11.98 4.72 6.15
CA VAL A 18 10.79 3.87 6.11
C VAL A 18 9.85 4.30 7.23
N LEU A 19 8.59 4.57 6.89
CA LEU A 19 7.57 4.98 7.85
C LEU A 19 6.71 3.78 8.25
N SER A 20 6.53 3.62 9.55
CA SER A 20 5.52 2.71 10.12
C SER A 20 4.14 3.40 10.18
N PRO A 21 3.03 2.65 10.25
CA PRO A 21 1.70 3.25 10.33
C PRO A 21 1.50 4.26 11.46
N SER A 22 2.17 4.08 12.60
CA SER A 22 2.11 5.01 13.73
C SER A 22 2.84 6.35 13.48
N GLU A 23 3.64 6.44 12.42
CA GLU A 23 4.35 7.67 12.05
C GLU A 23 3.54 8.51 11.07
N TYR A 24 2.58 7.94 10.34
CA TYR A 24 1.71 8.68 9.42
C TYR A 24 0.23 8.67 9.80
N TYR A 25 -0.20 7.83 10.75
CA TYR A 25 -1.53 7.91 11.36
C TYR A 25 -1.44 8.18 12.86
N LYS A 26 -2.33 9.04 13.36
CA LYS A 26 -2.52 9.30 14.78
C LYS A 26 -3.93 8.88 15.19
N ARG A 27 -4.04 8.09 16.24
CA ARG A 27 -5.31 7.81 16.90
C ARG A 27 -5.71 8.99 17.78
N LEU A 28 -7.01 9.34 17.80
CA LEU A 28 -7.50 10.54 18.47
C LEU A 28 -7.95 10.28 19.91
N ASP A 29 -8.47 9.08 20.20
CA ASP A 29 -9.09 8.73 21.48
C ASP A 29 -8.11 8.05 22.46
N LYS A 30 -7.06 7.39 21.97
CA LYS A 30 -6.06 6.70 22.81
C LYS A 30 -4.75 6.47 22.05
N ARG A 31 -3.87 5.63 22.60
CA ARG A 31 -2.62 5.25 21.95
C ARG A 31 -2.89 4.52 20.63
N PHE A 32 -2.02 4.73 19.63
CA PHE A 32 -2.07 4.04 18.33
C PHE A 32 -2.09 2.52 18.50
N SER A 33 -2.95 1.86 17.72
CA SER A 33 -3.04 0.40 17.63
C SER A 33 -3.27 0.00 16.18
N LEU A 34 -2.28 -0.70 15.59
CA LEU A 34 -2.39 -1.20 14.23
C LEU A 34 -3.54 -2.21 14.08
N LYS A 35 -3.73 -3.07 15.09
CA LYS A 35 -4.83 -4.05 15.11
C LYS A 35 -6.19 -3.36 15.06
N ASP A 36 -6.37 -2.29 15.85
CA ASP A 36 -7.63 -1.55 15.88
C ASP A 36 -7.85 -0.81 14.56
N LEU A 37 -6.80 -0.19 13.99
CA LEU A 37 -6.87 0.46 12.68
C LEU A 37 -7.35 -0.51 11.60
N ILE A 38 -6.74 -1.70 11.50
CA ILE A 38 -7.11 -2.74 10.53
C ILE A 38 -8.56 -3.21 10.72
N ASN A 39 -9.02 -3.29 11.96
CA ASN A 39 -10.40 -3.68 12.27
C ASN A 39 -11.41 -2.53 12.20
N GLY A 40 -10.98 -1.31 11.84
CA GLY A 40 -11.86 -0.13 11.78
C GLY A 40 -12.34 0.33 13.16
N ILE A 41 -11.56 0.08 14.22
CA ILE A 41 -11.90 0.41 15.60
C ILE A 41 -11.19 1.70 16.03
N GLY A 42 -11.95 2.72 16.39
CA GLY A 42 -11.46 4.02 16.87
C GLY A 42 -11.26 5.04 15.75
N ASP A 43 -11.04 6.28 16.16
CA ASP A 43 -10.88 7.41 15.25
C ASP A 43 -9.41 7.68 14.98
N TYR A 44 -9.06 7.73 13.70
CA TYR A 44 -7.71 8.00 13.23
C TYR A 44 -7.68 9.21 12.30
N LYS A 45 -6.56 9.92 12.33
CA LYS A 45 -6.28 10.96 11.34
C LYS A 45 -4.88 10.78 10.74
N SER A 46 -4.70 11.25 9.53
CA SER A 46 -3.38 11.36 8.94
C SER A 46 -2.58 12.49 9.60
N ILE A 47 -1.29 12.21 9.80
CA ILE A 47 -0.27 13.18 10.15
C ILE A 47 0.87 13.15 9.13
N PHE A 48 0.60 12.57 7.96
CA PHE A 48 1.55 12.41 6.87
C PHE A 48 2.00 13.74 6.23
N PRO A 49 1.17 14.80 6.13
CA PRO A 49 1.57 16.06 5.50
C PRO A 49 2.82 16.71 6.08
N LYS A 50 3.19 16.38 7.32
CA LYS A 50 4.45 16.85 7.92
C LYS A 50 5.72 16.49 7.13
N TYR A 51 5.64 15.46 6.26
CA TYR A 51 6.77 14.99 5.46
C TYR A 51 6.91 15.69 4.10
N PHE A 52 5.97 16.54 3.69
CA PHE A 52 5.99 17.18 2.36
C PHE A 52 7.25 18.01 2.10
N ASN A 53 7.79 18.67 3.12
CA ASN A 53 8.97 19.53 3.01
C ASN A 53 10.28 18.82 3.38
N GLU A 54 10.20 17.54 3.80
CA GLU A 54 11.39 16.81 4.27
C GLU A 54 12.01 15.95 3.18
N TYR A 55 11.21 15.51 2.19
CA TYR A 55 11.63 14.54 1.19
C TYR A 55 11.18 14.95 -0.21
N ASN A 56 12.03 14.67 -1.20
CA ASN A 56 11.75 14.96 -2.61
C ASN A 56 10.97 13.82 -3.29
N ILE A 57 11.12 12.59 -2.79
CA ILE A 57 10.54 11.38 -3.36
C ILE A 57 9.72 10.68 -2.30
N PHE A 58 8.52 10.28 -2.67
CA PHE A 58 7.64 9.43 -1.86
C PHE A 58 7.29 8.14 -2.61
N LEU A 59 7.47 7.00 -1.94
CA LEU A 59 7.03 5.69 -2.44
C LEU A 59 5.98 5.13 -1.48
N SER A 60 4.77 4.97 -2.00
CA SER A 60 3.64 4.40 -1.27
C SER A 60 3.56 2.91 -1.52
N CYS A 61 3.87 2.12 -0.49
CA CYS A 61 3.84 0.66 -0.53
C CYS A 61 3.00 0.10 0.63
N HIS A 62 2.12 0.90 1.20
CA HIS A 62 1.31 0.51 2.34
C HIS A 62 -0.01 -0.12 1.89
N TYR A 63 -0.54 -1.00 2.72
CA TYR A 63 -1.93 -1.45 2.59
C TYR A 63 -2.88 -0.31 2.98
N TRP A 64 -3.91 -0.08 2.19
CA TRP A 64 -4.97 0.86 2.48
C TRP A 64 -6.34 0.21 2.30
N ASP A 65 -7.30 0.70 3.04
CA ASP A 65 -8.70 0.28 3.03
C ASP A 65 -9.55 1.54 3.24
N SER A 66 -10.74 1.61 2.66
CA SER A 66 -11.62 2.80 2.73
C SER A 66 -12.02 3.21 4.15
N ARG A 67 -11.82 2.34 5.14
CA ARG A 67 -12.00 2.64 6.57
C ARG A 67 -10.86 3.46 7.17
N PHE A 68 -9.71 3.55 6.48
CA PHE A 68 -8.55 4.31 6.93
C PHE A 68 -8.60 5.74 6.40
N PRO A 69 -8.07 6.72 7.14
CA PRO A 69 -7.88 8.05 6.60
C PRO A 69 -7.01 8.01 5.33
N LYS A 70 -7.28 8.91 4.40
CA LYS A 70 -6.32 9.19 3.32
C LYS A 70 -5.03 9.75 3.94
N LEU A 71 -3.91 9.62 3.25
CA LEU A 71 -2.65 10.14 3.74
C LEU A 71 -2.63 11.67 3.80
N PHE A 72 -3.36 12.30 2.88
CA PHE A 72 -3.53 13.77 2.82
C PHE A 72 -4.77 14.13 2.01
N GLU A 73 -5.18 15.40 2.07
CA GLU A 73 -6.20 15.96 1.22
C GLU A 73 -5.59 16.81 0.10
N LEU A 74 -6.28 16.96 -1.04
CA LEU A 74 -5.73 17.72 -2.18
C LEU A 74 -5.49 19.20 -1.89
N ASN A 75 -6.21 19.78 -0.93
CA ASN A 75 -6.02 21.15 -0.49
C ASN A 75 -4.77 21.35 0.38
N GLU A 76 -4.22 20.27 0.95
CA GLU A 76 -2.96 20.30 1.71
C GLU A 76 -1.72 20.27 0.80
N VAL A 77 -1.89 19.93 -0.48
CA VAL A 77 -0.82 19.88 -1.47
C VAL A 77 -0.46 21.31 -1.90
N ASP A 78 0.71 21.74 -1.56
CA ASP A 78 1.27 23.05 -1.93
C ASP A 78 2.45 22.92 -2.92
N LYS A 79 3.20 24.02 -3.11
CA LYS A 79 4.41 24.05 -3.95
C LYS A 79 5.58 23.23 -3.42
N ASN A 80 5.55 22.86 -2.14
CA ASN A 80 6.61 22.11 -1.46
C ASN A 80 6.27 20.60 -1.38
N PHE A 81 5.30 20.17 -2.13
CA PHE A 81 4.96 18.75 -2.27
C PHE A 81 6.09 17.96 -2.94
N PHE A 82 6.07 16.66 -2.87
CA PHE A 82 7.09 15.79 -3.47
C PHE A 82 7.33 16.11 -4.95
N GLN A 83 8.58 16.01 -5.39
CA GLN A 83 8.93 16.14 -6.81
C GLN A 83 8.49 14.89 -7.60
N THR A 84 8.61 13.72 -6.96
CA THR A 84 8.23 12.44 -7.56
C THR A 84 7.50 11.60 -6.54
N MET A 85 6.43 10.94 -6.99
CA MET A 85 5.66 10.02 -6.18
C MET A 85 5.41 8.71 -6.94
N GLY A 86 5.75 7.59 -6.29
CA GLY A 86 5.40 6.24 -6.75
C GLY A 86 4.28 5.68 -5.90
N ASP A 87 3.12 5.52 -6.49
CA ASP A 87 1.98 4.84 -5.87
C ASP A 87 1.94 3.38 -6.33
N ILE A 88 2.51 2.51 -5.49
CA ILE A 88 2.60 1.08 -5.78
C ILE A 88 1.24 0.39 -5.58
N THR A 89 0.37 0.97 -4.75
CA THR A 89 -0.97 0.43 -4.53
C THR A 89 -1.88 0.67 -5.73
N CYS A 90 -1.64 1.77 -6.46
CA CYS A 90 -2.41 2.19 -7.63
C CYS A 90 -3.93 2.27 -7.40
N ASP A 91 -4.34 2.61 -6.16
CA ASP A 91 -5.74 2.75 -5.79
C ASP A 91 -6.26 4.13 -6.21
N ILE A 92 -7.01 4.19 -7.31
CA ILE A 92 -7.58 5.45 -7.80
C ILE A 92 -8.51 6.05 -6.75
N ASN A 93 -8.24 7.32 -6.38
CA ASN A 93 -8.92 8.01 -5.26
C ASN A 93 -8.78 7.30 -3.90
N GLY A 94 -7.81 6.42 -3.76
CA GLY A 94 -7.48 5.70 -2.53
C GLY A 94 -6.78 6.59 -1.49
N SER A 95 -5.78 6.01 -0.82
CA SER A 95 -5.02 6.71 0.23
C SER A 95 -4.28 7.95 -0.27
N ILE A 96 -3.96 8.00 -1.57
CA ILE A 96 -3.25 9.08 -2.23
C ILE A 96 -4.20 9.79 -3.19
N PRO A 97 -4.83 10.91 -2.79
CA PRO A 97 -5.84 11.59 -3.60
C PRO A 97 -5.31 12.15 -4.92
N SER A 98 -3.99 12.37 -5.05
CA SER A 98 -3.36 12.80 -6.29
C SER A 98 -3.21 11.67 -7.33
N THR A 99 -3.41 10.40 -6.94
CA THR A 99 -3.49 9.27 -7.87
C THR A 99 -4.88 9.24 -8.51
N SER A 100 -5.00 9.94 -9.63
CA SER A 100 -6.27 10.11 -10.36
C SER A 100 -6.47 9.11 -11.48
N LYS A 101 -5.43 8.43 -11.90
CA LYS A 101 -5.44 7.41 -12.96
C LYS A 101 -4.24 6.47 -12.85
N SER A 102 -4.41 5.25 -13.33
CA SER A 102 -3.30 4.32 -13.51
C SER A 102 -2.39 4.75 -14.67
N THR A 103 -1.15 4.27 -14.62
CA THR A 103 -0.15 4.44 -15.66
C THR A 103 0.28 3.07 -16.18
N THR A 104 1.12 3.05 -17.22
CA THR A 104 1.61 1.82 -17.85
C THR A 104 3.14 1.84 -17.89
N LEU A 105 3.78 0.67 -18.08
CA LEU A 105 5.22 0.60 -18.25
C LEU A 105 5.74 1.43 -19.46
N LYS A 106 4.90 1.63 -20.50
CA LYS A 106 5.25 2.47 -21.65
C LYS A 106 5.12 3.96 -21.39
N LYS A 107 4.20 4.35 -20.49
CA LYS A 107 3.98 5.72 -20.02
C LYS A 107 3.88 5.70 -18.50
N PRO A 108 5.01 5.62 -17.79
CA PRO A 108 5.03 5.24 -16.39
C PRO A 108 4.59 6.34 -15.42
N TYR A 109 4.50 7.58 -15.87
CA TYR A 109 4.11 8.70 -15.01
C TYR A 109 3.24 9.73 -15.74
N TYR A 110 2.59 10.58 -14.95
CA TYR A 110 1.92 11.80 -15.39
C TYR A 110 2.20 12.94 -14.42
N LYS A 111 1.97 14.17 -14.86
CA LYS A 111 2.08 15.36 -13.99
C LYS A 111 0.80 15.61 -13.22
N PHE A 112 0.95 15.79 -11.91
CA PHE A 112 -0.05 16.40 -11.05
C PHE A 112 0.59 17.64 -10.40
N ARG A 113 0.15 18.84 -10.83
CA ARG A 113 0.87 20.08 -10.51
C ARG A 113 2.35 19.97 -10.93
N ASN A 114 3.29 20.11 -9.99
CA ASN A 114 4.74 20.01 -10.25
C ASN A 114 5.32 18.62 -9.94
N THR A 115 4.48 17.65 -9.55
CA THR A 115 4.89 16.31 -9.16
C THR A 115 4.73 15.31 -10.29
N ASP A 116 5.74 14.47 -10.51
CA ASP A 116 5.63 13.30 -11.35
C ASP A 116 5.01 12.14 -10.56
N ILE A 117 3.85 11.63 -11.01
CA ILE A 117 3.16 10.51 -10.34
C ILE A 117 3.27 9.26 -11.20
N MET A 118 3.88 8.22 -10.64
CA MET A 118 3.90 6.87 -11.18
C MET A 118 2.86 6.04 -10.42
N ALA A 119 1.94 5.42 -11.16
CA ALA A 119 0.90 4.52 -10.63
C ALA A 119 0.67 3.37 -11.61
N VAL A 120 1.72 2.57 -11.82
CA VAL A 120 1.66 1.42 -12.73
C VAL A 120 0.91 0.28 -12.05
N ASP A 121 -0.25 -0.07 -12.58
CA ASP A 121 -1.16 -1.05 -11.99
C ASP A 121 -0.53 -2.46 -11.87
N ASN A 122 0.26 -2.87 -12.85
CA ASN A 122 0.90 -4.19 -12.85
C ASN A 122 2.43 -4.06 -12.91
N LEU A 123 3.05 -3.55 -11.85
CA LEU A 123 4.51 -3.46 -11.74
C LEU A 123 5.23 -4.80 -11.87
N PRO A 124 4.73 -5.95 -11.35
CA PRO A 124 5.37 -7.24 -11.54
C PRO A 124 5.58 -7.64 -12.99
N SER A 125 4.79 -7.10 -13.92
CA SER A 125 4.97 -7.36 -15.37
C SER A 125 6.23 -6.73 -15.97
N ALA A 126 6.90 -5.85 -15.23
CA ALA A 126 8.22 -5.32 -15.63
C ALA A 126 9.35 -6.34 -15.47
N LEU A 127 9.18 -7.31 -14.58
CA LEU A 127 10.11 -8.40 -14.29
C LEU A 127 9.33 -9.72 -14.24
N PRO A 128 8.80 -10.19 -15.40
CA PRO A 128 7.81 -11.26 -15.43
C PRO A 128 8.35 -12.61 -14.96
N GLU A 129 9.59 -12.92 -15.25
CA GLU A 129 10.22 -14.18 -14.85
C GLU A 129 10.42 -14.21 -13.33
N GLU A 130 11.09 -13.22 -12.76
CA GLU A 130 11.37 -13.13 -11.33
C GLU A 130 10.08 -13.06 -10.50
N SER A 131 9.10 -12.29 -10.98
CA SER A 131 7.81 -12.16 -10.32
C SER A 131 7.05 -13.47 -10.31
N SER A 132 7.03 -14.20 -11.44
CA SER A 132 6.35 -15.49 -11.57
C SER A 132 7.03 -16.57 -10.72
N VAL A 133 8.36 -16.63 -10.70
CA VAL A 133 9.12 -17.55 -9.87
C VAL A 133 8.86 -17.27 -8.40
N HIS A 134 8.91 -15.99 -7.98
CA HIS A 134 8.64 -15.62 -6.59
C HIS A 134 7.21 -15.99 -6.17
N PHE A 135 6.22 -15.61 -6.97
CA PHE A 135 4.81 -15.92 -6.71
C PHE A 135 4.57 -17.42 -6.61
N SER A 136 5.08 -18.20 -7.58
CA SER A 136 4.96 -19.66 -7.60
C SER A 136 5.60 -20.30 -6.36
N LYS A 137 6.78 -19.85 -5.96
CA LYS A 137 7.47 -20.33 -4.75
C LYS A 137 6.65 -20.09 -3.49
N VAL A 138 6.11 -18.88 -3.33
CA VAL A 138 5.26 -18.53 -2.18
C VAL A 138 3.97 -19.37 -2.20
N LEU A 139 3.29 -19.45 -3.33
CA LEU A 139 2.06 -20.23 -3.47
C LEU A 139 2.29 -21.71 -3.16
N THR A 140 3.34 -22.31 -3.71
CA THR A 140 3.69 -23.72 -3.48
C THR A 140 3.96 -23.98 -2.00
N SER A 141 4.60 -23.05 -1.29
CA SER A 141 4.83 -23.19 0.16
C SER A 141 3.54 -23.15 1.00
N LEU A 142 2.49 -22.51 0.48
CA LEU A 142 1.18 -22.38 1.13
C LEU A 142 0.23 -23.54 0.79
N LEU A 143 0.46 -24.24 -0.34
CA LEU A 143 -0.43 -25.30 -0.82
C LEU A 143 -0.75 -26.39 0.22
N PRO A 144 0.22 -26.92 1.01
CA PRO A 144 -0.11 -27.92 2.04
C PRO A 144 -1.11 -27.40 3.07
N SER A 145 -0.95 -26.14 3.49
CA SER A 145 -1.85 -25.50 4.44
C SER A 145 -3.24 -25.28 3.83
N ILE A 146 -3.30 -24.84 2.57
CA ILE A 146 -4.56 -24.65 1.83
C ILE A 146 -5.29 -25.98 1.68
N LEU A 147 -4.60 -27.05 1.26
CA LEU A 147 -5.21 -28.36 1.06
C LEU A 147 -5.70 -28.98 2.38
N ASN A 148 -4.91 -28.84 3.45
CA ASN A 148 -5.31 -29.31 4.77
C ASN A 148 -6.53 -28.56 5.33
N SER A 149 -6.74 -27.34 4.91
CA SER A 149 -7.84 -26.49 5.37
C SER A 149 -9.12 -26.65 4.57
N LEU A 150 -9.04 -27.19 3.36
CA LEU A 150 -10.25 -27.57 2.61
C LEU A 150 -11.12 -28.57 3.38
N ASN A 151 -10.53 -29.29 4.34
CA ASN A 151 -11.20 -30.23 5.23
C ASN A 151 -11.48 -29.69 6.65
N LYS A 152 -11.09 -28.45 6.96
CA LYS A 152 -11.28 -27.81 8.27
C LYS A 152 -11.70 -26.35 8.09
N GLU A 153 -12.69 -25.89 8.85
CA GLU A 153 -13.22 -24.51 8.83
C GLU A 153 -12.21 -23.40 9.20
N SER A 154 -10.95 -23.74 9.45
CA SER A 154 -9.95 -22.88 10.08
C SER A 154 -9.26 -21.86 9.18
N ILE A 155 -9.60 -21.73 7.88
CA ILE A 155 -9.01 -20.71 6.99
C ILE A 155 -10.11 -19.89 6.29
N GLU A 156 -11.26 -19.72 6.91
CA GLU A 156 -12.33 -18.89 6.34
C GLU A 156 -11.90 -17.45 6.05
N GLU A 157 -10.95 -16.91 6.82
CA GLU A 157 -10.40 -15.56 6.65
C GLU A 157 -9.61 -15.35 5.35
N PHE A 158 -9.19 -16.44 4.68
CA PHE A 158 -8.43 -16.37 3.41
C PHE A 158 -9.29 -16.64 2.18
N TYR A 159 -10.55 -17.02 2.35
CA TYR A 159 -11.44 -17.26 1.23
C TYR A 159 -12.07 -15.97 0.73
N ILE A 160 -11.76 -15.58 -0.50
CA ILE A 160 -12.52 -14.57 -1.24
C ILE A 160 -13.85 -15.16 -1.71
N SER A 161 -13.90 -16.48 -1.98
CA SER A 161 -15.13 -17.21 -2.28
C SER A 161 -15.16 -18.56 -1.60
N LYS A 162 -16.33 -18.96 -1.10
CA LYS A 162 -16.62 -20.29 -0.57
C LYS A 162 -17.84 -20.82 -1.29
N LYS A 163 -17.74 -22.02 -1.86
CA LYS A 163 -18.82 -22.67 -2.62
C LYS A 163 -19.42 -21.81 -3.74
N GLY A 164 -18.58 -21.01 -4.42
CA GLY A 164 -19.01 -20.14 -5.51
C GLY A 164 -19.67 -18.82 -5.10
N TYR A 165 -19.74 -18.52 -3.81
CA TYR A 165 -20.19 -17.21 -3.30
C TYR A 165 -18.98 -16.35 -2.94
N LEU A 166 -19.00 -15.08 -3.39
CA LEU A 166 -17.98 -14.09 -3.01
C LEU A 166 -18.22 -13.66 -1.55
N ASN A 167 -17.21 -13.81 -0.72
CA ASN A 167 -17.21 -13.26 0.63
C ASN A 167 -16.51 -11.89 0.58
N PHE A 168 -17.30 -10.83 0.51
CA PHE A 168 -16.82 -9.47 0.77
C PHE A 168 -16.80 -9.26 2.30
N ARG A 169 -15.62 -9.17 2.88
CA ARG A 169 -15.42 -8.68 4.23
C ARG A 169 -14.71 -7.34 4.19
#